data_6121a17002622b659e17b211acec0ad1
#
_entry.id   6121a17002622b659e17b211acec0ad1
#
_cell.length_a   1.000
_cell.length_b   1.000
_cell.length_c   1.000
_cell.angle_alpha   90.00
_cell.angle_beta   90.00
_cell.angle_gamma   90.00
#
_symmetry.space_group_name_H-M   'P 1'
#
loop_
_entity.id
_entity.type
_entity.pdbx_description
1 polymer ?
#
loop_
_entity_poly.entity_id
_entity_poly.type
_entity_poly.pdbx_seq_one_letter_code
_entity_poly.pdbx_strand_id
1 'polypeptide(L)'
;MSQDGASSQAAESQRAVAKSRSQVLRKMWARKPSQAPALAQSPVMSWPLILVSLLGGLASLLAWNGRTQPDDWASLWVGGLLMDRGLESHLYDADPIDFTAMSGEVWPRLAQEVSAPFTHPFVQNPLFAKALGAISHVMSFETSVAWLLFLSGMAVVVLVAASYHLWFRSTMPWGIAALVTACVFALPTTLNSFWIGQTTPLIVAGVAYGLAASRTRHWLAGILLGIVASIKLTPYALIAVMLFFAYRRRAALWSLATTAVLAVWMFIRVDMSVISDWIDRIGDIGSSVLVGGANQSLASTLATDLGKPDLLVTVVRDYPSHVKTIPLCIALGVVLMVTAVAWLNPVYRFEFLITGAWLIAATFSSILWTHYMLMLVTSVFGLAAMARTRLTRQWPYIGIALLVVLLTFPVTNPIAATPYTGGFMYSGITAMLLTLALMLVVGGCHAFAVHRYGDGDAGEVGAGLGSELAAAETLKFPQPEPMVLFDLRKR
;
A
#
# COMPACT_ATOMS: atom_id res chain seq x y z
N MET A 1 40.45 22.49 51.46
CA MET A 1 39.92 23.44 50.47
C MET A 1 40.27 22.94 49.04
N SER A 2 39.50 22.06 48.38
CA SER A 2 39.64 21.82 46.92
C SER A 2 38.54 20.95 46.27
N GLN A 3 37.39 20.76 46.90
CA GLN A 3 36.30 19.98 46.29
C GLN A 3 35.27 20.85 45.54
N ASP A 4 35.16 22.13 45.84
CA ASP A 4 34.13 23.01 45.26
C ASP A 4 34.50 23.49 43.84
N GLY A 5 35.78 23.45 43.44
CA GLY A 5 36.19 23.84 42.07
C GLY A 5 35.85 22.82 40.97
N ALA A 6 35.87 21.52 41.29
CA ALA A 6 35.60 20.47 40.34
C ALA A 6 34.08 20.32 40.00
N SER A 7 33.22 20.59 40.93
CA SER A 7 31.74 20.55 40.72
C SER A 7 31.27 21.72 39.89
N SER A 8 31.87 22.92 39.98
CA SER A 8 31.53 24.08 39.19
C SER A 8 31.97 23.91 37.72
N GLN A 9 33.16 23.37 37.47
CA GLN A 9 33.64 23.10 36.08
C GLN A 9 32.80 22.02 35.38
N ALA A 10 32.33 20.99 36.06
CA ALA A 10 31.48 19.97 35.48
C ALA A 10 30.08 20.53 35.12
N ALA A 11 29.54 21.41 35.98
CA ALA A 11 28.23 22.07 35.71
C ALA A 11 28.32 23.07 34.52
N GLU A 12 29.42 23.81 34.38
CA GLU A 12 29.65 24.69 33.23
C GLU A 12 29.84 23.91 31.94
N SER A 13 30.58 22.81 31.95
CA SER A 13 30.73 21.92 30.78
C SER A 13 29.40 21.32 30.34
N GLN A 14 28.55 20.86 31.26
CA GLN A 14 27.21 20.36 30.93
C GLN A 14 26.27 21.45 30.37
N ARG A 15 26.34 22.68 30.91
CA ARG A 15 25.59 23.83 30.35
C ARG A 15 26.08 24.23 28.96
N ALA A 16 27.38 24.18 28.70
CA ALA A 16 27.96 24.46 27.37
C ALA A 16 27.51 23.40 26.34
N VAL A 17 27.50 22.12 26.69
CA VAL A 17 27.03 21.02 25.85
C VAL A 17 25.52 21.14 25.58
N ALA A 18 24.70 21.47 26.60
CA ALA A 18 23.28 21.67 26.45
C ALA A 18 22.96 22.89 25.56
N LYS A 19 23.72 23.98 25.71
CA LYS A 19 23.60 25.19 24.88
C LYS A 19 24.01 24.94 23.44
N SER A 20 25.08 24.16 23.19
CA SER A 20 25.50 23.71 21.88
C SER A 20 24.43 22.83 21.22
N ARG A 21 23.88 21.84 21.93
CA ARG A 21 22.78 21.00 21.44
C ARG A 21 21.55 21.83 21.08
N SER A 22 21.16 22.78 21.90
CA SER A 22 20.01 23.64 21.63
C SER A 22 20.23 24.57 20.43
N GLN A 23 21.46 25.04 20.20
CA GLN A 23 21.81 25.84 19.02
C GLN A 23 21.86 24.99 17.74
N VAL A 24 22.35 23.75 17.80
CA VAL A 24 22.33 22.82 16.67
C VAL A 24 20.87 22.47 16.32
N LEU A 25 20.05 22.17 17.30
CA LEU A 25 18.62 21.94 17.07
C LEU A 25 17.94 23.19 16.49
N ARG A 26 18.18 24.39 17.03
CA ARG A 26 17.64 25.62 16.46
C ARG A 26 18.11 25.90 15.03
N LYS A 27 19.38 25.62 14.70
CA LYS A 27 19.90 25.74 13.31
C LYS A 27 19.30 24.71 12.38
N MET A 28 19.05 23.47 12.84
CA MET A 28 18.29 22.47 12.06
C MET A 28 16.85 22.90 11.79
N TRP A 29 16.20 23.59 12.74
CA TRP A 29 14.83 24.06 12.61
C TRP A 29 14.71 25.38 11.84
N ALA A 30 15.73 26.24 11.89
CA ALA A 30 15.75 27.57 11.28
C ALA A 30 16.34 27.61 9.85
N ARG A 31 16.83 26.49 9.31
CA ARG A 31 17.17 26.47 7.89
C ARG A 31 15.90 26.74 7.10
N LYS A 32 15.74 28.00 6.67
CA LYS A 32 14.80 28.34 5.58
C LYS A 32 15.02 27.27 4.49
N PRO A 33 13.95 26.70 3.91
CA PRO A 33 14.13 25.84 2.76
C PRO A 33 14.98 26.65 1.77
N SER A 34 16.24 26.28 1.63
CA SER A 34 17.06 26.82 0.56
C SER A 34 16.22 26.61 -0.68
N GLN A 35 16.10 27.61 -1.53
CA GLN A 35 15.55 27.43 -2.87
C GLN A 35 16.46 26.39 -3.53
N ALA A 36 16.18 25.11 -3.24
CA ALA A 36 16.84 24.04 -3.93
C ALA A 36 16.59 24.32 -5.40
N PRO A 37 17.64 24.43 -6.23
CA PRO A 37 17.47 24.61 -7.66
C PRO A 37 16.40 23.60 -8.06
N ALA A 38 15.44 24.05 -8.86
CA ALA A 38 14.39 23.17 -9.38
C ALA A 38 15.15 22.07 -10.15
N LEU A 39 15.52 21.02 -9.43
CA LEU A 39 16.06 19.79 -10.03
C LEU A 39 14.99 19.41 -11.02
N ALA A 40 15.33 19.43 -12.32
CA ALA A 40 14.47 18.96 -13.38
C ALA A 40 14.03 17.56 -12.94
N GLN A 41 12.80 17.47 -12.44
CA GLN A 41 12.33 16.26 -11.77
C GLN A 41 12.07 15.26 -12.87
N SER A 42 12.84 14.19 -12.88
CA SER A 42 12.65 13.10 -13.81
C SER A 42 11.19 12.60 -13.73
N PRO A 43 10.53 12.29 -14.86
CA PRO A 43 9.16 11.80 -14.84
C PRO A 43 9.09 10.42 -14.16
N VAL A 44 7.98 10.12 -13.48
CA VAL A 44 7.73 8.77 -12.91
C VAL A 44 7.74 7.72 -14.03
N MET A 45 7.10 8.04 -15.16
CA MET A 45 7.02 7.20 -16.35
C MET A 45 7.69 7.93 -17.51
N SER A 46 8.76 7.37 -18.05
CA SER A 46 9.39 7.77 -19.30
C SER A 46 8.75 7.05 -20.48
N TRP A 47 9.01 7.52 -21.70
CA TRP A 47 8.47 6.88 -22.90
C TRP A 47 8.80 5.39 -23.02
N PRO A 48 10.06 4.93 -22.78
CA PRO A 48 10.35 3.50 -22.77
C PRO A 48 9.59 2.71 -21.69
N LEU A 49 9.35 3.30 -20.50
CA LEU A 49 8.55 2.66 -19.45
C LEU A 49 7.07 2.54 -19.84
N ILE A 50 6.53 3.50 -20.57
CA ILE A 50 5.17 3.39 -21.13
C ILE A 50 5.11 2.20 -22.09
N LEU A 51 6.11 2.03 -22.96
CA LEU A 51 6.17 0.89 -23.87
C LEU A 51 6.28 -0.44 -23.11
N VAL A 52 7.15 -0.52 -22.09
CA VAL A 52 7.25 -1.70 -21.21
C VAL A 52 5.90 -1.98 -20.53
N SER A 53 5.17 -0.93 -20.12
CA SER A 53 3.84 -1.08 -19.52
C SER A 53 2.82 -1.66 -20.50
N LEU A 54 2.79 -1.18 -21.76
CA LEU A 54 1.93 -1.74 -22.80
C LEU A 54 2.26 -3.21 -23.09
N LEU A 55 3.55 -3.55 -23.16
CA LEU A 55 4.00 -4.93 -23.34
C LEU A 55 3.63 -5.81 -22.15
N GLY A 56 3.73 -5.29 -20.91
CA GLY A 56 3.27 -5.97 -19.71
C GLY A 56 1.76 -6.26 -19.73
N GLY A 57 0.97 -5.29 -20.20
CA GLY A 57 -0.47 -5.48 -20.41
C GLY A 57 -0.76 -6.56 -21.44
N LEU A 58 -0.08 -6.53 -22.59
CA LEU A 58 -0.23 -7.54 -23.64
C LEU A 58 0.18 -8.94 -23.14
N ALA A 59 1.30 -9.03 -22.43
CA ALA A 59 1.78 -10.29 -21.87
C ALA A 59 0.77 -10.89 -20.88
N SER A 60 0.20 -10.05 -19.98
CA SER A 60 -0.85 -10.49 -19.06
C SER A 60 -2.10 -10.98 -19.80
N LEU A 61 -2.57 -10.23 -20.79
CA LEU A 61 -3.71 -10.61 -21.62
C LEU A 61 -3.47 -11.96 -22.31
N LEU A 62 -2.34 -12.14 -23.00
CA LEU A 62 -2.03 -13.36 -23.74
C LEU A 62 -1.84 -14.58 -22.81
N ALA A 63 -1.28 -14.37 -21.64
CA ALA A 63 -1.05 -15.45 -20.67
C ALA A 63 -2.33 -15.93 -19.97
N TRP A 64 -3.27 -15.02 -19.70
CA TRP A 64 -4.39 -15.29 -18.80
C TRP A 64 -5.77 -15.27 -19.45
N ASN A 65 -5.94 -14.71 -20.66
CA ASN A 65 -7.23 -14.69 -21.32
C ASN A 65 -7.76 -16.11 -21.56
N GLY A 66 -8.98 -16.36 -21.11
CA GLY A 66 -9.62 -17.69 -21.13
C GLY A 66 -9.05 -18.70 -20.14
N ARG A 67 -8.14 -18.30 -19.23
CA ARG A 67 -7.53 -19.18 -18.20
C ARG A 67 -7.82 -18.69 -16.77
N THR A 68 -8.58 -17.62 -16.62
CA THR A 68 -8.94 -17.05 -15.34
C THR A 68 -10.24 -17.64 -14.81
N GLN A 69 -10.40 -17.58 -13.49
CA GLN A 69 -11.65 -17.75 -12.79
C GLN A 69 -11.95 -16.42 -12.10
N PRO A 70 -12.52 -15.43 -12.83
CA PRO A 70 -12.57 -14.04 -12.40
C PRO A 70 -13.72 -13.77 -11.44
N ASP A 71 -13.80 -14.51 -10.34
CA ASP A 71 -14.89 -14.47 -9.36
C ASP A 71 -15.05 -13.09 -8.71
N ASP A 72 -13.94 -12.43 -8.39
CA ASP A 72 -13.98 -11.09 -7.80
C ASP A 72 -14.46 -10.03 -8.79
N TRP A 73 -14.04 -10.15 -10.07
CA TRP A 73 -14.54 -9.25 -11.12
C TRP A 73 -16.01 -9.54 -11.43
N ALA A 74 -16.41 -10.82 -11.40
CA ALA A 74 -17.80 -11.23 -11.57
C ALA A 74 -18.71 -10.56 -10.53
N SER A 75 -18.28 -10.53 -9.27
CA SER A 75 -19.00 -9.85 -8.19
C SER A 75 -19.18 -8.35 -8.48
N LEU A 76 -18.15 -7.68 -8.96
CA LEU A 76 -18.23 -6.27 -9.31
C LEU A 76 -19.14 -6.03 -10.52
N TRP A 77 -19.06 -6.90 -11.53
CA TRP A 77 -19.85 -6.81 -12.76
C TRP A 77 -21.35 -7.07 -12.49
N VAL A 78 -21.66 -8.13 -11.75
CA VAL A 78 -23.05 -8.45 -11.37
C VAL A 78 -23.63 -7.36 -10.48
N GLY A 79 -22.83 -6.79 -9.55
CA GLY A 79 -23.24 -5.59 -8.80
C GLY A 79 -23.61 -4.43 -9.72
N GLY A 80 -22.87 -4.25 -10.82
CA GLY A 80 -23.21 -3.28 -11.87
C GLY A 80 -24.54 -3.57 -12.55
N LEU A 81 -24.79 -4.82 -12.92
CA LEU A 81 -26.05 -5.25 -13.54
C LEU A 81 -27.26 -5.05 -12.60
N LEU A 82 -27.10 -5.30 -11.30
CA LEU A 82 -28.12 -5.02 -10.31
C LEU A 82 -28.53 -3.54 -10.31
N MET A 83 -27.53 -2.65 -10.27
CA MET A 83 -27.75 -1.20 -10.31
C MET A 83 -28.37 -0.72 -11.62
N ASP A 84 -28.10 -1.39 -12.73
CA ASP A 84 -28.62 -1.06 -14.05
C ASP A 84 -30.09 -1.50 -14.22
N ARG A 85 -30.44 -2.64 -13.64
CA ARG A 85 -31.77 -3.25 -13.79
C ARG A 85 -32.79 -2.83 -12.73
N GLY A 86 -32.45 -1.87 -11.84
CA GLY A 86 -33.33 -1.44 -10.76
C GLY A 86 -33.51 -2.52 -9.66
N LEU A 87 -32.49 -3.36 -9.47
CA LEU A 87 -32.41 -4.41 -8.44
C LEU A 87 -31.44 -4.06 -7.32
N GLU A 88 -31.18 -2.78 -7.13
CA GLU A 88 -30.17 -2.23 -6.20
C GLU A 88 -30.42 -2.61 -4.73
N SER A 89 -31.66 -2.92 -4.34
CA SER A 89 -31.99 -3.44 -2.99
C SER A 89 -31.32 -4.78 -2.67
N HIS A 90 -30.85 -5.50 -3.70
CA HIS A 90 -30.13 -6.77 -3.56
C HIS A 90 -28.60 -6.62 -3.58
N LEU A 91 -28.08 -5.39 -3.71
CA LEU A 91 -26.64 -5.16 -3.92
C LEU A 91 -25.78 -5.70 -2.76
N TYR A 92 -26.29 -5.65 -1.55
CA TYR A 92 -25.60 -6.07 -0.33
C TYR A 92 -26.21 -7.31 0.34
N ASP A 93 -26.95 -8.12 -0.42
CA ASP A 93 -27.48 -9.40 0.03
C ASP A 93 -26.34 -10.39 0.30
N ALA A 94 -25.83 -10.41 1.52
CA ALA A 94 -24.77 -11.30 1.92
C ALA A 94 -25.23 -12.20 3.07
N ASP A 95 -24.74 -13.43 3.08
CA ASP A 95 -24.99 -14.33 4.18
C ASP A 95 -24.42 -13.77 5.50
N PRO A 96 -25.16 -13.83 6.61
CA PRO A 96 -24.69 -13.29 7.89
C PRO A 96 -23.51 -14.08 8.48
N ILE A 97 -23.27 -15.32 8.04
CA ILE A 97 -22.24 -16.21 8.61
C ILE A 97 -21.18 -16.56 7.57
N ASP A 98 -21.58 -16.72 6.31
CA ASP A 98 -20.68 -17.08 5.21
C ASP A 98 -20.25 -15.84 4.41
N PHE A 99 -18.95 -15.53 4.45
CA PHE A 99 -18.37 -14.47 3.65
C PHE A 99 -17.77 -15.01 2.33
N THR A 100 -18.23 -16.16 1.87
CA THR A 100 -17.71 -16.77 0.64
C THR A 100 -18.52 -16.34 -0.58
N ALA A 101 -19.85 -16.33 -0.46
CA ALA A 101 -20.76 -16.09 -1.57
C ALA A 101 -21.83 -15.04 -1.24
N MET A 102 -22.45 -14.48 -2.28
CA MET A 102 -23.67 -13.70 -2.15
C MET A 102 -24.85 -14.62 -1.86
N SER A 103 -25.80 -14.15 -1.02
CA SER A 103 -27.00 -14.90 -0.67
C SER A 103 -28.17 -14.62 -1.63
N GLY A 104 -29.22 -15.44 -1.52
CA GLY A 104 -30.44 -15.29 -2.31
C GLY A 104 -30.31 -15.80 -3.76
N GLU A 105 -31.40 -15.65 -4.53
CA GLU A 105 -31.50 -16.17 -5.90
C GLU A 105 -31.10 -15.18 -6.98
N VAL A 106 -31.04 -13.88 -6.66
CA VAL A 106 -30.86 -12.82 -7.67
C VAL A 106 -29.44 -12.81 -8.18
N TRP A 107 -28.46 -12.89 -7.30
CA TRP A 107 -27.05 -12.89 -7.65
C TRP A 107 -26.64 -14.10 -8.51
N PRO A 108 -26.94 -15.34 -8.14
CA PRO A 108 -26.60 -16.52 -8.95
C PRO A 108 -27.27 -16.48 -10.34
N ARG A 109 -28.53 -16.03 -10.42
CA ARG A 109 -29.24 -15.88 -11.69
C ARG A 109 -28.54 -14.91 -12.63
N LEU A 110 -28.19 -13.72 -12.14
CA LEU A 110 -27.49 -12.71 -12.95
C LEU A 110 -26.08 -13.16 -13.32
N ALA A 111 -25.36 -13.85 -12.44
CA ALA A 111 -24.07 -14.44 -12.74
C ALA A 111 -24.17 -15.46 -13.87
N GLN A 112 -25.19 -16.33 -13.83
CA GLN A 112 -25.42 -17.32 -14.88
C GLN A 112 -25.75 -16.67 -16.23
N GLU A 113 -26.54 -15.59 -16.25
CA GLU A 113 -26.88 -14.86 -17.48
C GLU A 113 -25.64 -14.33 -18.24
N VAL A 114 -24.60 -13.95 -17.51
CA VAL A 114 -23.35 -13.43 -18.11
C VAL A 114 -22.22 -14.46 -18.13
N SER A 115 -22.54 -15.73 -17.85
CA SER A 115 -21.56 -16.82 -17.76
C SER A 115 -20.43 -16.55 -16.78
N ALA A 116 -20.70 -15.77 -15.72
CA ALA A 116 -19.74 -15.53 -14.66
C ALA A 116 -19.65 -16.77 -13.76
N PRO A 117 -18.44 -17.16 -13.31
CA PRO A 117 -18.24 -18.44 -12.63
C PRO A 117 -18.84 -18.44 -11.22
N PHE A 118 -18.64 -17.36 -10.48
CA PHE A 118 -19.03 -17.23 -9.07
C PHE A 118 -19.06 -15.77 -8.64
N THR A 119 -19.75 -15.45 -7.54
CA THR A 119 -19.80 -14.08 -6.99
C THR A 119 -19.52 -14.09 -5.49
N HIS A 120 -18.41 -13.44 -5.11
CA HIS A 120 -18.08 -13.16 -3.71
C HIS A 120 -18.93 -12.01 -3.14
N PRO A 121 -19.00 -11.84 -1.82
CA PRO A 121 -19.75 -10.75 -1.20
C PRO A 121 -19.32 -9.36 -1.71
N PHE A 122 -20.29 -8.61 -2.21
CA PHE A 122 -20.07 -7.26 -2.67
C PHE A 122 -19.93 -6.31 -1.47
N VAL A 123 -18.80 -5.58 -1.42
CA VAL A 123 -18.46 -4.66 -0.32
C VAL A 123 -18.06 -3.28 -0.82
N GLN A 124 -18.05 -3.08 -2.13
CA GLN A 124 -17.60 -1.84 -2.74
C GLN A 124 -18.65 -0.74 -2.64
N ASN A 125 -18.20 0.49 -2.87
CA ASN A 125 -19.06 1.65 -2.95
C ASN A 125 -20.12 1.49 -4.06
N PRO A 126 -21.43 1.79 -3.83
CA PRO A 126 -22.49 1.62 -4.80
C PRO A 126 -22.33 2.50 -6.06
N LEU A 127 -21.63 3.64 -5.96
CA LEU A 127 -21.30 4.45 -7.14
C LEU A 127 -20.40 3.69 -8.12
N PHE A 128 -19.51 2.84 -7.61
CA PHE A 128 -18.66 1.99 -8.45
C PHE A 128 -19.49 0.93 -9.19
N ALA A 129 -20.44 0.30 -8.52
CA ALA A 129 -21.41 -0.59 -9.18
C ALA A 129 -22.21 0.14 -10.25
N LYS A 130 -22.71 1.34 -9.95
CA LYS A 130 -23.43 2.18 -10.94
C LYS A 130 -22.59 2.48 -12.19
N ALA A 131 -21.29 2.75 -12.00
CA ALA A 131 -20.37 2.97 -13.13
C ALA A 131 -20.17 1.70 -13.96
N LEU A 132 -20.07 0.53 -13.34
CA LEU A 132 -19.95 -0.75 -14.04
C LEU A 132 -21.25 -1.12 -14.77
N GLY A 133 -22.42 -0.81 -14.20
CA GLY A 133 -23.70 -0.93 -14.89
C GLY A 133 -23.74 -0.13 -16.19
N ALA A 134 -23.25 1.12 -16.18
CA ALA A 134 -23.15 1.91 -17.42
C ALA A 134 -22.14 1.30 -18.43
N ILE A 135 -21.06 0.69 -17.96
CA ILE A 135 -20.08 0.01 -18.81
C ILE A 135 -20.67 -1.25 -19.45
N SER A 136 -21.54 -1.98 -18.77
CA SER A 136 -22.16 -3.21 -19.29
C SER A 136 -23.01 -3.02 -20.54
N HIS A 137 -23.42 -1.77 -20.83
CA HIS A 137 -24.09 -1.44 -22.09
C HIS A 137 -23.17 -1.39 -23.33
N VAL A 138 -21.86 -1.24 -23.11
CA VAL A 138 -20.88 -1.03 -24.20
C VAL A 138 -19.93 -2.20 -24.40
N MET A 139 -19.86 -3.12 -23.42
CA MET A 139 -19.01 -4.32 -23.53
C MET A 139 -19.61 -5.51 -22.76
N SER A 140 -19.23 -6.73 -23.19
CA SER A 140 -19.60 -7.96 -22.48
C SER A 140 -18.72 -8.20 -21.24
N PHE A 141 -19.12 -9.12 -20.39
CA PHE A 141 -18.33 -9.56 -19.23
C PHE A 141 -16.94 -10.06 -19.65
N GLU A 142 -16.87 -10.94 -20.65
CA GLU A 142 -15.60 -11.51 -21.14
C GLU A 142 -14.66 -10.42 -21.68
N THR A 143 -15.21 -9.45 -22.44
CA THR A 143 -14.45 -8.31 -22.94
C THR A 143 -13.93 -7.46 -21.77
N SER A 144 -14.72 -7.28 -20.72
CA SER A 144 -14.31 -6.54 -19.53
C SER A 144 -13.21 -7.25 -18.76
N VAL A 145 -13.23 -8.59 -18.67
CA VAL A 145 -12.15 -9.41 -18.10
C VAL A 145 -10.86 -9.24 -18.90
N ALA A 146 -10.93 -9.27 -20.23
CA ALA A 146 -9.76 -9.05 -21.09
C ALA A 146 -9.13 -7.66 -20.86
N TRP A 147 -9.96 -6.61 -20.77
CA TRP A 147 -9.48 -5.27 -20.41
C TRP A 147 -8.90 -5.20 -19.00
N LEU A 148 -9.53 -5.86 -18.01
CA LEU A 148 -8.99 -5.91 -16.66
C LEU A 148 -7.61 -6.55 -16.63
N LEU A 149 -7.39 -7.66 -17.33
CA LEU A 149 -6.11 -8.34 -17.43
C LEU A 149 -5.04 -7.44 -18.09
N PHE A 150 -5.39 -6.80 -19.19
CA PHE A 150 -4.48 -5.88 -19.88
C PHE A 150 -4.09 -4.71 -19.00
N LEU A 151 -5.05 -4.03 -18.39
CA LEU A 151 -4.82 -2.90 -17.50
C LEU A 151 -4.07 -3.30 -16.23
N SER A 152 -4.36 -4.48 -15.67
CA SER A 152 -3.64 -5.01 -14.50
C SER A 152 -2.18 -5.33 -14.81
N GLY A 153 -1.89 -5.88 -16.00
CA GLY A 153 -0.52 -6.08 -16.45
C GLY A 153 0.25 -4.76 -16.60
N MET A 154 -0.38 -3.75 -17.20
CA MET A 154 0.18 -2.39 -17.23
C MET A 154 0.43 -1.83 -15.85
N ALA A 155 -0.52 -2.01 -14.95
CA ALA A 155 -0.47 -1.49 -13.58
C ALA A 155 0.70 -2.08 -12.78
N VAL A 156 1.06 -3.34 -12.96
CA VAL A 156 2.24 -3.93 -12.30
C VAL A 156 3.53 -3.21 -12.71
N VAL A 157 3.69 -2.86 -14.00
CA VAL A 157 4.86 -2.06 -14.45
C VAL A 157 4.85 -0.67 -13.83
N VAL A 158 3.68 -0.02 -13.79
CA VAL A 158 3.51 1.30 -13.16
C VAL A 158 3.84 1.22 -11.66
N LEU A 159 3.39 0.18 -10.95
CA LEU A 159 3.72 -0.07 -9.55
C LEU A 159 5.23 -0.13 -9.33
N VAL A 160 5.94 -0.94 -10.13
CA VAL A 160 7.39 -1.10 -10.04
C VAL A 160 8.11 0.24 -10.29
N ALA A 161 7.78 0.93 -11.39
CA ALA A 161 8.41 2.20 -11.75
C ALA A 161 8.10 3.32 -10.71
N ALA A 162 6.86 3.40 -10.24
CA ALA A 162 6.44 4.40 -9.26
C ALA A 162 7.04 4.14 -7.88
N SER A 163 7.12 2.88 -7.44
CA SER A 163 7.77 2.50 -6.19
C SER A 163 9.26 2.83 -6.22
N TYR A 164 9.94 2.54 -7.32
CA TYR A 164 11.33 2.98 -7.52
C TYR A 164 11.44 4.50 -7.44
N HIS A 165 10.61 5.24 -8.22
CA HIS A 165 10.64 6.70 -8.24
C HIS A 165 10.37 7.33 -6.85
N LEU A 166 9.46 6.75 -6.08
CA LEU A 166 9.15 7.22 -4.72
C LEU A 166 10.41 7.25 -3.84
N TRP A 167 11.21 6.17 -3.86
CA TRP A 167 12.35 6.01 -2.99
C TRP A 167 13.66 6.58 -3.56
N PHE A 168 13.88 6.46 -4.87
CA PHE A 168 15.11 6.90 -5.52
C PHE A 168 15.02 8.30 -6.16
N ARG A 169 13.78 8.83 -6.28
CA ARG A 169 13.49 10.17 -6.84
C ARG A 169 14.03 10.37 -8.27
N SER A 170 14.18 9.30 -8.97
CA SER A 170 14.65 9.25 -10.37
C SER A 170 13.80 8.30 -11.20
N THR A 171 13.78 8.48 -12.52
CA THR A 171 13.12 7.55 -13.43
C THR A 171 13.86 6.21 -13.42
N MET A 172 13.13 5.13 -13.29
CA MET A 172 13.72 3.79 -13.33
C MET A 172 14.24 3.46 -14.74
N PRO A 173 15.47 2.90 -14.88
CA PRO A 173 15.93 2.40 -16.17
C PRO A 173 15.00 1.30 -16.71
N TRP A 174 14.59 1.42 -17.95
CA TRP A 174 13.56 0.55 -18.54
C TRP A 174 13.92 -0.95 -18.52
N GLY A 175 15.20 -1.29 -18.75
CA GLY A 175 15.67 -2.69 -18.69
C GLY A 175 15.54 -3.29 -17.28
N ILE A 176 15.87 -2.51 -16.24
CA ILE A 176 15.70 -2.92 -14.84
C ILE A 176 14.20 -3.01 -14.51
N ALA A 177 13.40 -2.07 -14.99
CA ALA A 177 11.94 -2.11 -14.81
C ALA A 177 11.35 -3.37 -15.44
N ALA A 178 11.75 -3.75 -16.65
CA ALA A 178 11.30 -4.97 -17.31
C ALA A 178 11.68 -6.23 -16.52
N LEU A 179 12.92 -6.32 -16.04
CA LEU A 179 13.41 -7.45 -15.25
C LEU A 179 12.66 -7.58 -13.92
N VAL A 180 12.57 -6.48 -13.15
CA VAL A 180 11.86 -6.48 -11.86
C VAL A 180 10.37 -6.78 -12.07
N THR A 181 9.77 -6.24 -13.11
CA THR A 181 8.37 -6.53 -13.45
C THR A 181 8.17 -8.01 -13.76
N ALA A 182 9.07 -8.65 -14.51
CA ALA A 182 9.00 -10.08 -14.76
C ALA A 182 9.05 -10.90 -13.45
N CYS A 183 9.91 -10.50 -12.50
CA CYS A 183 9.93 -11.11 -11.16
C CYS A 183 8.61 -10.89 -10.41
N VAL A 184 8.04 -9.67 -10.45
CA VAL A 184 6.76 -9.37 -9.79
C VAL A 184 5.60 -10.13 -10.46
N PHE A 185 5.61 -10.31 -11.78
CA PHE A 185 4.63 -11.14 -12.47
C PHE A 185 4.66 -12.61 -12.01
N ALA A 186 5.84 -13.13 -11.69
CA ALA A 186 6.00 -14.49 -11.20
C ALA A 186 5.57 -14.66 -9.73
N LEU A 187 5.36 -13.56 -8.99
CA LEU A 187 4.90 -13.67 -7.60
C LEU A 187 3.47 -14.19 -7.54
N PRO A 188 3.22 -15.16 -6.67
CA PRO A 188 1.89 -15.69 -6.43
C PRO A 188 0.82 -14.63 -6.12
N THR A 189 1.17 -13.54 -5.47
CA THR A 189 0.24 -12.44 -5.19
C THR A 189 -0.28 -11.79 -6.48
N THR A 190 0.59 -11.66 -7.51
CA THR A 190 0.23 -11.17 -8.83
C THR A 190 -0.57 -12.20 -9.61
N LEU A 191 -0.11 -13.45 -9.62
CA LEU A 191 -0.79 -14.56 -10.30
C LEU A 191 -2.20 -14.76 -9.76
N ASN A 192 -2.37 -14.74 -8.43
CA ASN A 192 -3.66 -14.79 -7.78
C ASN A 192 -4.56 -13.62 -8.21
N SER A 193 -4.01 -12.38 -8.25
CA SER A 193 -4.76 -11.21 -8.69
C SER A 193 -5.31 -11.37 -10.12
N PHE A 194 -4.52 -11.93 -11.03
CA PHE A 194 -4.95 -12.18 -12.40
C PHE A 194 -5.97 -13.31 -12.47
N TRP A 195 -5.73 -14.41 -11.75
CA TRP A 195 -6.57 -15.59 -11.78
C TRP A 195 -8.00 -15.31 -11.30
N ILE A 196 -8.16 -14.60 -10.19
CA ILE A 196 -9.49 -14.27 -9.62
C ILE A 196 -10.08 -12.94 -10.14
N GLY A 197 -9.40 -12.26 -11.06
CA GLY A 197 -9.90 -11.00 -11.63
C GLY A 197 -9.91 -9.83 -10.64
N GLN A 198 -8.84 -9.66 -9.86
CA GLN A 198 -8.75 -8.59 -8.86
C GLN A 198 -8.36 -7.24 -9.44
N THR A 199 -8.99 -6.18 -8.90
CA THR A 199 -8.63 -4.78 -9.20
C THR A 199 -7.41 -4.30 -8.41
N THR A 200 -6.87 -5.11 -7.52
CA THR A 200 -5.73 -4.75 -6.63
C THR A 200 -4.51 -4.24 -7.38
N PRO A 201 -4.06 -4.82 -8.52
CA PRO A 201 -2.93 -4.26 -9.27
C PRO A 201 -3.15 -2.80 -9.68
N LEU A 202 -4.36 -2.44 -10.12
CA LEU A 202 -4.73 -1.08 -10.50
C LEU A 202 -4.72 -0.13 -9.30
N ILE A 203 -5.27 -0.57 -8.17
CA ILE A 203 -5.35 0.20 -6.94
C ILE A 203 -3.96 0.46 -6.36
N VAL A 204 -3.14 -0.59 -6.21
CA VAL A 204 -1.80 -0.46 -5.63
C VAL A 204 -0.88 0.37 -6.53
N ALA A 205 -0.95 0.19 -7.85
CA ALA A 205 -0.24 1.03 -8.81
C ALA A 205 -0.71 2.50 -8.76
N GLY A 206 -2.03 2.71 -8.67
CA GLY A 206 -2.62 4.05 -8.52
C GLY A 206 -2.12 4.76 -7.26
N VAL A 207 -2.07 4.06 -6.13
CA VAL A 207 -1.49 4.58 -4.88
C VAL A 207 -0.01 4.90 -5.06
N ALA A 208 0.79 3.95 -5.53
CA ALA A 208 2.24 4.14 -5.70
C ALA A 208 2.55 5.31 -6.65
N TYR A 209 1.85 5.39 -7.80
CA TYR A 209 2.01 6.50 -8.74
C TYR A 209 1.56 7.84 -8.15
N GLY A 210 0.42 7.86 -7.47
CA GLY A 210 -0.08 9.05 -6.79
C GLY A 210 0.91 9.58 -5.75
N LEU A 211 1.49 8.70 -4.93
CA LEU A 211 2.51 9.05 -3.94
C LEU A 211 3.79 9.57 -4.63
N ALA A 212 4.29 8.88 -5.65
CA ALA A 212 5.49 9.28 -6.39
C ALA A 212 5.31 10.63 -7.08
N ALA A 213 4.17 10.85 -7.76
CA ALA A 213 3.88 12.05 -8.52
C ALA A 213 3.40 13.23 -7.66
N SER A 214 3.05 13.02 -6.39
CA SER A 214 2.39 14.01 -5.53
C SER A 214 3.19 15.29 -5.29
N ARG A 215 4.51 15.25 -5.48
CA ARG A 215 5.39 16.43 -5.36
C ARG A 215 5.41 17.30 -6.62
N THR A 216 5.25 16.69 -7.79
CA THR A 216 5.47 17.34 -9.10
C THR A 216 4.17 17.61 -9.83
N ARG A 217 3.29 16.60 -9.86
CA ARG A 217 2.00 16.63 -10.55
C ARG A 217 0.86 16.50 -9.55
N HIS A 218 0.85 17.41 -8.56
CA HIS A 218 -0.03 17.32 -7.39
C HIS A 218 -1.52 17.21 -7.71
N TRP A 219 -2.01 17.84 -8.78
CA TRP A 219 -3.42 17.73 -9.19
C TRP A 219 -3.74 16.32 -9.72
N LEU A 220 -2.90 15.78 -10.64
CA LEU A 220 -3.09 14.44 -11.20
C LEU A 220 -2.94 13.35 -10.13
N ALA A 221 -1.90 13.46 -9.30
CA ALA A 221 -1.68 12.57 -8.16
C ALA A 221 -2.86 12.58 -7.20
N GLY A 222 -3.38 13.79 -6.92
CA GLY A 222 -4.52 13.95 -6.02
C GLY A 222 -5.81 13.36 -6.58
N ILE A 223 -6.13 13.62 -7.84
CA ILE A 223 -7.31 13.02 -8.50
C ILE A 223 -7.21 11.50 -8.48
N LEU A 224 -6.06 10.94 -8.85
CA LEU A 224 -5.85 9.50 -8.87
C LEU A 224 -6.01 8.87 -7.47
N LEU A 225 -5.37 9.46 -6.45
CA LEU A 225 -5.50 8.99 -5.07
C LEU A 225 -6.94 9.12 -4.55
N GLY A 226 -7.66 10.18 -4.89
CA GLY A 226 -9.06 10.36 -4.52
C GLY A 226 -9.99 9.32 -5.15
N ILE A 227 -9.78 8.99 -6.44
CA ILE A 227 -10.53 7.90 -7.12
C ILE A 227 -10.24 6.56 -6.42
N VAL A 228 -8.96 6.25 -6.21
CA VAL A 228 -8.57 4.98 -5.56
C VAL A 228 -9.11 4.89 -4.14
N ALA A 229 -9.06 5.99 -3.36
CA ALA A 229 -9.60 6.04 -2.01
C ALA A 229 -11.15 5.86 -1.98
N SER A 230 -11.85 6.30 -3.02
CA SER A 230 -13.28 6.09 -3.16
C SER A 230 -13.65 4.62 -3.49
N ILE A 231 -12.71 3.85 -4.04
CA ILE A 231 -12.91 2.42 -4.33
C ILE A 231 -12.49 1.57 -3.13
N LYS A 232 -11.33 1.88 -2.51
CA LYS A 232 -10.83 1.20 -1.30
C LYS A 232 -10.45 2.22 -0.24
N LEU A 233 -10.91 2.03 1.00
CA LEU A 233 -10.77 3.02 2.09
C LEU A 233 -9.34 3.18 2.62
N THR A 234 -8.48 2.16 2.47
CA THR A 234 -7.10 2.16 2.98
C THR A 234 -6.28 3.40 2.60
N PRO A 235 -6.36 3.97 1.35
CA PRO A 235 -5.62 5.17 0.97
C PRO A 235 -5.95 6.44 1.76
N TYR A 236 -7.09 6.52 2.47
CA TYR A 236 -7.39 7.69 3.31
C TYR A 236 -6.34 7.93 4.40
N ALA A 237 -5.80 6.85 4.99
CA ALA A 237 -4.71 6.96 5.95
C ALA A 237 -3.48 7.65 5.33
N LEU A 238 -3.18 7.36 4.07
CA LEU A 238 -2.06 7.95 3.32
C LEU A 238 -2.32 9.43 3.01
N ILE A 239 -3.54 9.77 2.59
CA ILE A 239 -3.95 11.15 2.35
C ILE A 239 -3.82 11.98 3.63
N ALA A 240 -4.23 11.43 4.78
CA ALA A 240 -4.07 12.08 6.08
C ALA A 240 -2.58 12.36 6.40
N VAL A 241 -1.69 11.37 6.19
CA VAL A 241 -0.24 11.57 6.38
C VAL A 241 0.30 12.65 5.44
N MET A 242 -0.12 12.68 4.17
CA MET A 242 0.35 13.68 3.19
C MET A 242 0.02 15.12 3.58
N LEU A 243 -1.03 15.36 4.36
CA LEU A 243 -1.39 16.71 4.85
C LEU A 243 -0.30 17.33 5.74
N PHE A 244 0.51 16.52 6.41
CA PHE A 244 1.61 16.99 7.26
C PHE A 244 2.87 17.38 6.47
N PHE A 245 2.94 17.11 5.15
CA PHE A 245 4.08 17.43 4.32
C PHE A 245 3.80 18.58 3.35
N ALA A 246 4.57 19.65 3.44
CA ALA A 246 4.32 20.90 2.70
C ALA A 246 4.20 20.68 1.18
N TYR A 247 5.10 19.87 0.60
CA TYR A 247 5.13 19.61 -0.84
C TYR A 247 4.08 18.59 -1.31
N ARG A 248 3.46 17.82 -0.38
CA ARG A 248 2.46 16.80 -0.67
C ARG A 248 1.03 17.26 -0.34
N ARG A 249 0.89 18.28 0.50
CA ARG A 249 -0.40 18.82 0.97
C ARG A 249 -1.35 19.19 -0.16
N ARG A 250 -0.83 19.78 -1.24
CA ARG A 250 -1.67 20.13 -2.41
C ARG A 250 -2.27 18.87 -3.05
N ALA A 251 -1.50 17.79 -3.19
CA ALA A 251 -2.03 16.53 -3.71
C ALA A 251 -3.06 15.92 -2.76
N ALA A 252 -2.83 15.95 -1.44
CA ALA A 252 -3.81 15.51 -0.45
C ALA A 252 -5.13 16.31 -0.52
N LEU A 253 -5.06 17.62 -0.68
CA LEU A 253 -6.25 18.49 -0.85
C LEU A 253 -7.00 18.15 -2.15
N TRP A 254 -6.30 17.92 -3.27
CA TRP A 254 -6.93 17.45 -4.50
C TRP A 254 -7.56 16.06 -4.33
N SER A 255 -6.94 15.16 -3.53
CA SER A 255 -7.54 13.85 -3.22
C SER A 255 -8.85 14.00 -2.45
N LEU A 256 -8.86 14.83 -1.41
CA LEU A 256 -10.07 15.12 -0.63
C LEU A 256 -11.16 15.78 -1.47
N ALA A 257 -10.77 16.74 -2.34
CA ALA A 257 -11.71 17.38 -3.25
C ALA A 257 -12.33 16.37 -4.23
N THR A 258 -11.51 15.49 -4.82
CA THR A 258 -11.98 14.43 -5.72
C THR A 258 -12.93 13.49 -4.99
N THR A 259 -12.57 13.05 -3.79
CA THR A 259 -13.44 12.18 -2.97
C THR A 259 -14.76 12.87 -2.64
N ALA A 260 -14.71 14.16 -2.28
CA ALA A 260 -15.93 14.93 -1.99
C ALA A 260 -16.84 15.03 -3.23
N VAL A 261 -16.26 15.29 -4.41
CA VAL A 261 -17.03 15.32 -5.67
C VAL A 261 -17.68 13.96 -5.95
N LEU A 262 -16.93 12.86 -5.77
CA LEU A 262 -17.46 11.50 -5.98
C LEU A 262 -18.54 11.16 -4.93
N ALA A 263 -18.38 11.57 -3.69
CA ALA A 263 -19.40 11.39 -2.65
C ALA A 263 -20.68 12.17 -2.98
N VAL A 264 -20.57 13.45 -3.38
CA VAL A 264 -21.74 14.24 -3.83
C VAL A 264 -22.40 13.59 -5.03
N TRP A 265 -21.61 13.09 -6.00
CA TRP A 265 -22.12 12.37 -7.16
C TRP A 265 -22.87 11.08 -6.77
N MET A 266 -22.35 10.35 -5.75
CA MET A 266 -23.02 9.17 -5.20
C MET A 266 -24.39 9.56 -4.61
N PHE A 267 -24.48 10.60 -3.79
CA PHE A 267 -25.75 11.07 -3.21
C PHE A 267 -26.77 11.55 -4.25
N ILE A 268 -26.32 11.98 -5.44
CA ILE A 268 -27.20 12.42 -6.54
C ILE A 268 -27.69 11.19 -7.34
N ARG A 269 -26.89 10.14 -7.47
CA ARG A 269 -27.13 9.06 -8.45
C ARG A 269 -27.56 7.72 -7.83
N VAL A 270 -27.49 7.58 -6.53
CA VAL A 270 -27.78 6.34 -5.79
C VAL A 270 -28.79 6.64 -4.70
N ASP A 271 -29.76 5.76 -4.54
CA ASP A 271 -30.79 5.91 -3.50
C ASP A 271 -30.18 5.82 -2.10
N MET A 272 -30.72 6.60 -1.17
CA MET A 272 -30.23 6.69 0.21
C MET A 272 -30.33 5.35 0.95
N SER A 273 -31.30 4.50 0.63
CA SER A 273 -31.40 3.15 1.19
C SER A 273 -30.16 2.30 0.86
N VAL A 274 -29.72 2.32 -0.42
CA VAL A 274 -28.54 1.57 -0.88
C VAL A 274 -27.26 2.11 -0.25
N ILE A 275 -27.19 3.43 -0.06
CA ILE A 275 -26.04 4.06 0.64
C ILE A 275 -26.03 3.63 2.12
N SER A 276 -27.20 3.58 2.78
CA SER A 276 -27.32 3.08 4.14
C SER A 276 -26.88 1.62 4.25
N ASP A 277 -27.36 0.76 3.36
CA ASP A 277 -27.01 -0.66 3.32
C ASP A 277 -25.49 -0.85 3.14
N TRP A 278 -24.85 0.00 2.33
CA TRP A 278 -23.39 0.01 2.19
C TRP A 278 -22.67 0.37 3.50
N ILE A 279 -23.13 1.42 4.19
CA ILE A 279 -22.56 1.87 5.46
C ILE A 279 -22.73 0.77 6.51
N ASP A 280 -23.90 0.16 6.60
CA ASP A 280 -24.20 -0.93 7.52
C ASP A 280 -23.32 -2.15 7.21
N ARG A 281 -23.13 -2.47 5.93
CA ARG A 281 -22.25 -3.56 5.50
C ARG A 281 -20.79 -3.33 5.89
N ILE A 282 -20.26 -2.12 5.68
CA ILE A 282 -18.91 -1.78 6.11
C ILE A 282 -18.79 -1.80 7.64
N GLY A 283 -19.80 -1.32 8.35
CA GLY A 283 -19.90 -1.39 9.82
C GLY A 283 -19.90 -2.83 10.35
N ASP A 284 -20.68 -3.72 9.72
CA ASP A 284 -20.74 -5.13 10.07
C ASP A 284 -19.38 -5.84 9.88
N ILE A 285 -18.72 -5.62 8.74
CA ILE A 285 -17.36 -6.13 8.49
C ILE A 285 -16.36 -5.55 9.50
N GLY A 286 -16.47 -4.26 9.81
CA GLY A 286 -15.60 -3.60 10.78
C GLY A 286 -15.78 -4.10 12.22
N SER A 287 -17.02 -4.49 12.59
CA SER A 287 -17.35 -5.00 13.93
C SER A 287 -17.12 -6.50 14.08
N SER A 288 -17.15 -7.28 12.99
CA SER A 288 -16.92 -8.73 12.99
C SER A 288 -15.44 -9.09 12.80
N VAL A 289 -15.15 -10.38 12.86
CA VAL A 289 -13.88 -10.99 12.44
C VAL A 289 -14.17 -11.99 11.33
N LEU A 290 -13.49 -11.83 10.21
CA LEU A 290 -13.58 -12.77 9.09
C LEU A 290 -12.52 -13.86 9.26
N VAL A 291 -12.93 -15.05 9.61
CA VAL A 291 -12.04 -16.19 9.91
C VAL A 291 -12.06 -17.18 8.76
N GLY A 292 -10.86 -17.48 8.22
CA GLY A 292 -10.73 -18.46 7.15
C GLY A 292 -9.36 -18.39 6.47
N GLY A 293 -8.98 -19.46 5.76
CA GLY A 293 -7.66 -19.60 5.15
C GLY A 293 -7.31 -18.52 4.11
N ALA A 294 -8.31 -17.94 3.48
CA ALA A 294 -8.11 -16.85 2.53
C ALA A 294 -7.79 -15.51 3.22
N ASN A 295 -8.31 -15.26 4.43
CA ASN A 295 -8.04 -14.05 5.19
C ASN A 295 -6.83 -14.22 6.12
N GLN A 296 -5.72 -13.62 5.74
CA GLN A 296 -4.44 -13.72 6.44
C GLN A 296 -4.21 -12.57 7.44
N SER A 297 -5.28 -11.91 7.93
CA SER A 297 -5.16 -10.84 8.93
C SER A 297 -4.78 -11.39 10.31
N LEU A 298 -4.19 -10.53 11.14
CA LEU A 298 -3.82 -10.92 12.51
C LEU A 298 -5.06 -11.29 13.35
N ALA A 299 -6.18 -10.61 13.16
CA ALA A 299 -7.43 -10.93 13.84
C ALA A 299 -7.98 -12.31 13.42
N SER A 300 -7.96 -12.64 12.11
CA SER A 300 -8.30 -13.97 11.62
C SER A 300 -7.41 -15.06 12.21
N THR A 301 -6.11 -14.78 12.30
CA THR A 301 -5.12 -15.68 12.92
C THR A 301 -5.42 -15.96 14.39
N LEU A 302 -5.77 -14.93 15.17
CA LEU A 302 -6.08 -15.08 16.61
C LEU A 302 -7.44 -15.72 16.88
N ALA A 303 -8.32 -15.80 15.89
CA ALA A 303 -9.67 -16.35 15.98
C ALA A 303 -9.85 -17.65 15.17
N THR A 304 -8.76 -18.32 14.79
CA THR A 304 -8.79 -19.49 13.89
C THR A 304 -9.72 -20.59 14.38
N ASP A 305 -9.77 -20.82 15.67
CA ASP A 305 -10.62 -21.83 16.35
C ASP A 305 -12.12 -21.49 16.29
N LEU A 306 -12.49 -20.25 15.95
CA LEU A 306 -13.88 -19.81 15.82
C LEU A 306 -14.40 -19.97 14.38
N GLY A 307 -13.55 -20.30 13.42
CA GLY A 307 -13.92 -20.55 12.02
C GLY A 307 -14.68 -21.85 11.87
N LYS A 308 -15.67 -21.86 10.97
CA LYS A 308 -16.37 -23.08 10.59
C LYS A 308 -15.58 -23.85 9.54
N PRO A 309 -15.33 -25.16 9.73
CA PRO A 309 -14.48 -25.94 8.82
C PRO A 309 -15.10 -26.15 7.41
N ASP A 310 -16.40 -26.02 7.29
CA ASP A 310 -17.17 -26.15 6.05
C ASP A 310 -17.24 -24.83 5.24
N LEU A 311 -16.81 -23.70 5.83
CA LEU A 311 -16.82 -22.40 5.16
C LEU A 311 -15.39 -21.92 4.83
N LEU A 312 -15.23 -21.37 3.64
CA LEU A 312 -13.95 -20.77 3.23
C LEU A 312 -13.62 -19.53 4.10
N VAL A 313 -14.63 -18.72 4.40
CA VAL A 313 -14.53 -17.56 5.30
C VAL A 313 -15.79 -17.43 6.15
N THR A 314 -15.62 -17.56 7.46
CA THR A 314 -16.71 -17.42 8.45
C THR A 314 -16.76 -15.99 8.98
N VAL A 315 -17.95 -15.40 9.09
CA VAL A 315 -18.19 -14.13 9.80
C VAL A 315 -18.45 -14.43 11.27
N VAL A 316 -17.53 -14.02 12.14
CA VAL A 316 -17.64 -14.23 13.59
C VAL A 316 -17.93 -12.88 14.27
N ARG A 317 -19.07 -12.76 14.92
CA ARG A 317 -19.48 -11.54 15.66
C ARG A 317 -19.22 -11.64 17.16
N ASP A 318 -19.35 -12.84 17.70
CA ASP A 318 -19.07 -13.11 19.11
C ASP A 318 -17.67 -13.74 19.24
N TYR A 319 -16.69 -12.93 19.63
CA TYR A 319 -15.29 -13.32 19.78
C TYR A 319 -14.67 -12.72 21.04
N PRO A 320 -13.65 -13.38 21.63
CA PRO A 320 -12.93 -12.86 22.78
C PRO A 320 -12.28 -11.51 22.50
N SER A 321 -12.29 -10.61 23.46
CA SER A 321 -11.79 -9.24 23.31
C SER A 321 -10.33 -9.16 22.84
N HIS A 322 -9.49 -10.13 23.20
CA HIS A 322 -8.09 -10.17 22.81
C HIS A 322 -7.88 -10.23 21.29
N VAL A 323 -8.84 -10.78 20.54
CA VAL A 323 -8.78 -10.88 19.07
C VAL A 323 -8.67 -9.51 18.38
N LYS A 324 -9.24 -8.48 18.97
CA LYS A 324 -9.12 -7.09 18.47
C LYS A 324 -8.16 -6.23 19.29
N THR A 325 -8.07 -6.45 20.61
CA THR A 325 -7.20 -5.61 21.44
C THR A 325 -5.71 -5.88 21.18
N ILE A 326 -5.30 -7.14 20.96
CA ILE A 326 -3.90 -7.44 20.64
C ILE A 326 -3.46 -6.76 19.33
N PRO A 327 -4.15 -6.94 18.18
CA PRO A 327 -3.81 -6.22 16.94
C PRO A 327 -3.77 -4.70 17.13
N LEU A 328 -4.72 -4.12 17.85
CA LEU A 328 -4.75 -2.68 18.11
C LEU A 328 -3.54 -2.21 18.93
N CYS A 329 -3.18 -2.90 20.00
CA CYS A 329 -2.01 -2.56 20.82
C CYS A 329 -0.71 -2.67 20.01
N ILE A 330 -0.56 -3.72 19.21
CA ILE A 330 0.60 -3.89 18.32
C ILE A 330 0.62 -2.76 17.29
N ALA A 331 -0.51 -2.46 16.63
CA ALA A 331 -0.62 -1.39 15.66
C ALA A 331 -0.18 -0.05 16.25
N LEU A 332 -0.67 0.31 17.43
CA LEU A 332 -0.27 1.55 18.12
C LEU A 332 1.23 1.58 18.41
N GLY A 333 1.80 0.49 18.90
CA GLY A 333 3.25 0.37 19.12
C GLY A 333 4.04 0.55 17.83
N VAL A 334 3.60 -0.07 16.72
CA VAL A 334 4.25 0.05 15.41
C VAL A 334 4.10 1.46 14.85
N VAL A 335 2.95 2.12 15.01
CA VAL A 335 2.76 3.53 14.62
C VAL A 335 3.77 4.43 15.33
N LEU A 336 3.95 4.25 16.65
CA LEU A 336 4.93 5.02 17.43
C LEU A 336 6.35 4.76 16.93
N MET A 337 6.73 3.50 16.69
CA MET A 337 8.06 3.15 16.18
C MET A 337 8.31 3.69 14.78
N VAL A 338 7.36 3.53 13.85
CA VAL A 338 7.46 4.09 12.49
C VAL A 338 7.60 5.60 12.52
N THR A 339 6.82 6.27 13.37
CA THR A 339 6.90 7.72 13.54
C THR A 339 8.25 8.16 14.10
N ALA A 340 8.76 7.45 15.12
CA ALA A 340 10.06 7.74 15.72
C ALA A 340 11.21 7.56 14.72
N VAL A 341 11.24 6.43 14.00
CA VAL A 341 12.26 6.17 12.97
C VAL A 341 12.17 7.18 11.82
N ALA A 342 10.97 7.51 11.36
CA ALA A 342 10.76 8.53 10.34
C ALA A 342 11.26 9.91 10.81
N TRP A 343 11.04 10.24 12.08
CA TRP A 343 11.53 11.48 12.67
C TRP A 343 13.06 11.55 12.69
N LEU A 344 13.70 10.44 13.03
CA LEU A 344 15.17 10.32 13.07
C LEU A 344 15.79 10.19 11.67
N ASN A 345 15.02 9.93 10.62
CA ASN A 345 15.48 9.76 9.26
C ASN A 345 15.06 10.92 8.34
N PRO A 346 15.74 12.08 8.36
CA PRO A 346 15.33 13.25 7.61
C PRO A 346 15.33 13.04 6.09
N VAL A 347 16.20 12.15 5.56
CA VAL A 347 16.36 11.88 4.13
C VAL A 347 15.11 11.21 3.55
N TYR A 348 14.62 10.16 4.21
CA TYR A 348 13.48 9.35 3.76
C TYR A 348 12.24 9.49 4.65
N ARG A 349 12.10 10.59 5.38
CA ARG A 349 11.02 10.80 6.35
C ARG A 349 9.64 10.58 5.76
N PHE A 350 9.35 11.18 4.61
CA PHE A 350 8.06 11.04 3.94
C PHE A 350 7.86 9.61 3.45
N GLU A 351 8.81 9.09 2.68
CA GLU A 351 8.74 7.78 2.07
C GLU A 351 8.58 6.67 3.12
N PHE A 352 9.33 6.80 4.23
CA PHE A 352 9.27 5.86 5.33
C PHE A 352 7.93 5.91 6.07
N LEU A 353 7.46 7.13 6.41
CA LEU A 353 6.20 7.31 7.13
C LEU A 353 5.00 6.87 6.29
N ILE A 354 4.98 7.22 4.99
CA ILE A 354 3.86 6.88 4.10
C ILE A 354 3.81 5.37 3.81
N THR A 355 4.96 4.74 3.56
CA THR A 355 5.02 3.28 3.35
C THR A 355 4.68 2.53 4.63
N GLY A 356 5.19 2.98 5.78
CA GLY A 356 4.84 2.43 7.08
C GLY A 356 3.34 2.55 7.39
N ALA A 357 2.73 3.71 7.14
CA ALA A 357 1.30 3.90 7.31
C ALA A 357 0.47 2.96 6.40
N TRP A 358 0.91 2.76 5.15
CA TRP A 358 0.26 1.83 4.23
C TRP A 358 0.33 0.39 4.72
N LEU A 359 1.52 -0.06 5.13
CA LEU A 359 1.71 -1.40 5.71
C LEU A 359 0.88 -1.60 6.97
N ILE A 360 0.88 -0.62 7.89
CA ILE A 360 0.10 -0.70 9.14
C ILE A 360 -1.39 -0.80 8.83
N ALA A 361 -1.91 0.07 7.96
CA ALA A 361 -3.31 0.07 7.58
C ALA A 361 -3.77 -1.27 6.95
N ALA A 362 -2.89 -1.94 6.20
CA ALA A 362 -3.19 -3.24 5.61
C ALA A 362 -3.01 -4.40 6.60
N THR A 363 -1.90 -4.41 7.36
CA THR A 363 -1.55 -5.50 8.29
C THR A 363 -2.58 -5.66 9.42
N PHE A 364 -3.08 -4.52 9.93
CA PHE A 364 -4.00 -4.49 11.07
C PHE A 364 -5.47 -4.24 10.66
N SER A 365 -5.78 -4.35 9.37
CA SER A 365 -7.17 -4.38 8.91
C SER A 365 -7.86 -5.70 9.28
N SER A 366 -9.18 -5.70 9.29
CA SER A 366 -9.98 -6.94 9.48
C SER A 366 -9.84 -7.92 8.31
N ILE A 367 -9.37 -7.44 7.16
CA ILE A 367 -9.23 -8.23 5.93
C ILE A 367 -7.82 -8.05 5.38
N LEU A 368 -7.11 -9.16 5.18
CA LEU A 368 -5.82 -9.22 4.50
C LEU A 368 -5.80 -10.39 3.51
N TRP A 369 -6.17 -10.13 2.26
CA TRP A 369 -6.09 -11.13 1.20
C TRP A 369 -4.69 -11.24 0.60
N THR A 370 -4.35 -12.39 0.04
CA THR A 370 -3.05 -12.66 -0.60
C THR A 370 -2.66 -11.58 -1.62
N HIS A 371 -3.59 -11.12 -2.45
CA HIS A 371 -3.32 -10.11 -3.46
C HIS A 371 -3.00 -8.72 -2.88
N TYR A 372 -3.36 -8.41 -1.63
CA TYR A 372 -2.97 -7.14 -0.99
C TYR A 372 -1.47 -7.03 -0.79
N MET A 373 -0.75 -8.15 -0.69
CA MET A 373 0.70 -8.16 -0.49
C MET A 373 1.47 -7.60 -1.69
N LEU A 374 0.81 -7.34 -2.83
CA LEU A 374 1.43 -6.66 -3.96
C LEU A 374 1.98 -5.26 -3.58
N MET A 375 1.42 -4.62 -2.53
CA MET A 375 1.94 -3.35 -2.00
C MET A 375 3.37 -3.46 -1.44
N LEU A 376 3.82 -4.67 -1.05
CA LEU A 376 5.17 -4.91 -0.52
C LEU A 376 6.26 -4.57 -1.52
N VAL A 377 5.96 -4.51 -2.82
CA VAL A 377 6.88 -4.01 -3.86
C VAL A 377 7.43 -2.63 -3.50
N THR A 378 6.58 -1.74 -2.97
CA THR A 378 7.02 -0.40 -2.53
C THR A 378 8.00 -0.47 -1.35
N SER A 379 7.79 -1.39 -0.42
CA SER A 379 8.68 -1.59 0.74
C SER A 379 10.03 -2.20 0.34
N VAL A 380 10.03 -3.10 -0.65
CA VAL A 380 11.28 -3.68 -1.19
C VAL A 380 12.20 -2.60 -1.75
N PHE A 381 11.65 -1.64 -2.51
CA PHE A 381 12.44 -0.49 -2.97
C PHE A 381 12.90 0.41 -1.81
N GLY A 382 12.12 0.52 -0.75
CA GLY A 382 12.51 1.23 0.46
C GLY A 382 13.69 0.57 1.16
N LEU A 383 13.63 -0.74 1.36
CA LEU A 383 14.73 -1.51 1.92
C LEU A 383 16.00 -1.37 1.07
N ALA A 384 15.88 -1.48 -0.26
CA ALA A 384 17.00 -1.32 -1.19
C ALA A 384 17.60 0.11 -1.17
N ALA A 385 16.75 1.14 -1.06
CA ALA A 385 17.20 2.53 -0.98
C ALA A 385 17.99 2.81 0.32
N MET A 386 17.51 2.27 1.45
CA MET A 386 18.15 2.42 2.76
C MET A 386 19.35 1.49 2.99
N ALA A 387 19.52 0.44 2.17
CA ALA A 387 20.63 -0.51 2.24
C ALA A 387 22.00 0.07 1.80
N ARG A 388 22.04 1.33 1.37
CA ARG A 388 23.23 1.97 0.79
C ARG A 388 24.25 2.48 1.81
N THR A 389 24.06 2.23 3.10
CA THR A 389 25.04 2.62 4.14
C THR A 389 25.99 1.47 4.46
N ARG A 390 27.16 1.79 5.06
CA ARG A 390 28.11 0.77 5.51
C ARG A 390 27.50 -0.24 6.48
N LEU A 391 26.55 0.19 7.32
CA LEU A 391 25.88 -0.64 8.31
C LEU A 391 24.81 -1.57 7.71
N THR A 392 24.26 -1.19 6.54
CA THR A 392 23.09 -1.88 5.98
C THR A 392 23.40 -2.60 4.66
N ARG A 393 24.66 -2.73 4.27
CA ARG A 393 25.08 -3.08 2.90
C ARG A 393 24.54 -4.43 2.37
N GLN A 394 24.44 -5.45 3.20
CA GLN A 394 24.14 -6.81 2.72
C GLN A 394 22.83 -7.41 3.27
N TRP A 395 22.60 -7.28 4.55
CA TRP A 395 21.50 -8.01 5.20
C TRP A 395 20.08 -7.58 4.82
N PRO A 396 19.79 -6.34 4.35
CA PRO A 396 18.47 -6.03 3.80
C PRO A 396 18.12 -6.86 2.56
N TYR A 397 19.10 -7.23 1.75
CA TYR A 397 18.87 -8.11 0.60
C TYR A 397 18.52 -9.54 1.01
N ILE A 398 19.08 -10.02 2.13
CA ILE A 398 18.69 -11.31 2.73
C ILE A 398 17.23 -11.20 3.20
N GLY A 399 16.85 -10.11 3.83
CA GLY A 399 15.46 -9.84 4.21
C GLY A 399 14.50 -9.81 3.01
N ILE A 400 14.90 -9.17 1.92
CA ILE A 400 14.13 -9.15 0.65
C ILE A 400 13.99 -10.58 0.09
N ALA A 401 15.06 -11.36 0.06
CA ALA A 401 15.02 -12.75 -0.40
C ALA A 401 14.07 -13.60 0.46
N LEU A 402 14.13 -13.43 1.79
CA LEU A 402 13.21 -14.11 2.72
C LEU A 402 11.76 -13.70 2.48
N LEU A 403 11.47 -12.42 2.23
CA LEU A 403 10.14 -11.94 1.88
C LEU A 403 9.64 -12.59 0.58
N VAL A 404 10.47 -12.69 -0.44
CA VAL A 404 10.11 -13.36 -1.69
C VAL A 404 9.75 -14.81 -1.44
N VAL A 405 10.53 -15.53 -0.61
CA VAL A 405 10.23 -16.92 -0.22
C VAL A 405 8.88 -17.01 0.50
N LEU A 406 8.64 -16.18 1.50
CA LEU A 406 7.38 -16.15 2.24
C LEU A 406 6.18 -15.81 1.35
N LEU A 407 6.35 -14.89 0.41
CA LEU A 407 5.29 -14.53 -0.53
C LEU A 407 5.05 -15.62 -1.57
N THR A 408 6.06 -16.40 -1.92
CA THR A 408 5.94 -17.49 -2.90
C THR A 408 5.22 -18.70 -2.31
N PHE A 409 5.49 -19.03 -1.05
CA PHE A 409 5.03 -20.25 -0.41
C PHE A 409 3.50 -20.40 -0.30
N PRO A 410 2.69 -19.35 0.06
CA PRO A 410 1.25 -19.51 0.28
C PRO A 410 0.46 -19.83 -0.97
N VAL A 411 1.00 -19.54 -2.15
CA VAL A 411 0.24 -19.60 -3.42
C VAL A 411 0.69 -20.75 -4.29
N THR A 412 1.94 -21.20 -4.17
CA THR A 412 2.44 -22.38 -4.90
C THR A 412 1.88 -23.68 -4.35
N ASN A 413 1.42 -23.69 -3.11
CA ASN A 413 0.70 -24.82 -2.54
C ASN A 413 -0.75 -24.37 -2.33
N PRO A 414 -1.61 -24.51 -3.34
CA PRO A 414 -2.98 -24.06 -3.21
C PRO A 414 -3.58 -24.73 -1.99
N ILE A 415 -4.13 -23.92 -1.18
CA ILE A 415 -5.01 -24.17 -0.05
C ILE A 415 -5.92 -25.39 -0.26
N ALA A 416 -6.10 -25.83 -1.51
CA ALA A 416 -6.83 -27.00 -1.92
C ALA A 416 -6.43 -28.31 -1.22
N ALA A 417 -5.22 -28.45 -0.74
CA ALA A 417 -4.81 -29.70 -0.09
C ALA A 417 -5.17 -29.75 1.39
N THR A 418 -5.12 -28.61 2.11
CA THR A 418 -5.45 -28.58 3.54
C THR A 418 -5.77 -27.12 3.95
N PRO A 419 -7.02 -26.68 3.84
CA PRO A 419 -7.41 -25.30 4.10
C PRO A 419 -7.10 -24.83 5.52
N TYR A 420 -6.75 -25.72 6.42
CA TYR A 420 -6.59 -25.43 7.84
C TYR A 420 -5.26 -25.85 8.46
N THR A 421 -4.26 -26.24 7.66
CA THR A 421 -2.92 -26.46 8.23
C THR A 421 -2.28 -25.09 8.50
N GLY A 422 -2.19 -24.76 9.78
CA GLY A 422 -1.87 -23.43 10.30
C GLY A 422 -0.61 -22.75 9.75
N GLY A 423 0.36 -23.47 9.17
CA GLY A 423 1.59 -22.90 8.64
C GLY A 423 1.39 -21.98 7.43
N PHE A 424 0.46 -22.27 6.54
CA PHE A 424 0.20 -21.46 5.34
C PHE A 424 -0.73 -20.29 5.60
N MET A 425 -1.64 -20.45 6.50
CA MET A 425 -2.61 -19.43 6.88
C MET A 425 -1.95 -18.16 7.40
N TYR A 426 -0.78 -18.29 8.04
CA TYR A 426 -0.07 -17.21 8.69
C TYR A 426 1.07 -16.59 7.87
N SER A 427 1.39 -17.13 6.71
CA SER A 427 2.53 -16.66 5.94
C SER A 427 2.37 -15.22 5.44
N GLY A 428 1.15 -14.80 5.10
CA GLY A 428 0.87 -13.42 4.70
C GLY A 428 1.05 -12.44 5.83
N ILE A 429 0.46 -12.69 7.00
CA ILE A 429 0.67 -11.83 8.18
C ILE A 429 2.15 -11.85 8.61
N THR A 430 2.82 -13.00 8.51
CA THR A 430 4.26 -13.11 8.79
C THR A 430 5.08 -12.25 7.84
N ALA A 431 4.79 -12.28 6.53
CA ALA A 431 5.46 -11.43 5.54
C ALA A 431 5.24 -9.94 5.81
N MET A 432 4.03 -9.54 6.19
CA MET A 432 3.71 -8.15 6.54
C MET A 432 4.46 -7.69 7.80
N LEU A 433 4.42 -8.48 8.88
CA LEU A 433 5.11 -8.16 10.13
C LEU A 433 6.63 -8.17 9.96
N LEU A 434 7.18 -9.11 9.19
CA LEU A 434 8.61 -9.14 8.84
C LEU A 434 8.99 -7.89 8.04
N THR A 435 8.17 -7.49 7.08
CA THR A 435 8.43 -6.26 6.30
C THR A 435 8.47 -5.03 7.20
N LEU A 436 7.50 -4.90 8.12
CA LEU A 436 7.48 -3.81 9.10
C LEU A 436 8.73 -3.84 9.98
N ALA A 437 9.12 -5.01 10.50
CA ALA A 437 10.32 -5.18 11.33
C ALA A 437 11.59 -4.81 10.54
N LEU A 438 11.73 -5.30 9.30
CA LEU A 438 12.87 -4.97 8.43
C LEU A 438 12.93 -3.47 8.13
N MET A 439 11.79 -2.86 7.81
CA MET A 439 11.72 -1.40 7.57
C MET A 439 12.17 -0.62 8.80
N LEU A 440 11.71 -0.99 10.00
CA LEU A 440 12.09 -0.33 11.26
C LEU A 440 13.59 -0.47 11.54
N VAL A 441 14.13 -1.68 11.41
CA VAL A 441 15.54 -1.95 11.70
C VAL A 441 16.46 -1.28 10.66
N VAL A 442 16.17 -1.47 9.36
CA VAL A 442 16.97 -0.85 8.29
C VAL A 442 16.86 0.67 8.33
N GLY A 443 15.65 1.20 8.54
CA GLY A 443 15.42 2.63 8.67
C GLY A 443 16.12 3.23 9.88
N GLY A 444 16.12 2.54 11.01
CA GLY A 444 16.85 2.94 12.22
C GLY A 444 18.37 2.93 12.01
N CYS A 445 18.92 1.88 11.42
CA CYS A 445 20.33 1.79 11.07
C CYS A 445 20.74 2.88 10.07
N HIS A 446 19.91 3.14 9.05
CA HIS A 446 20.14 4.22 8.10
C HIS A 446 20.14 5.59 8.80
N ALA A 447 19.15 5.87 9.64
CA ALA A 447 19.05 7.12 10.39
C ALA A 447 20.27 7.32 11.30
N PHE A 448 20.71 6.26 12.00
CA PHE A 448 21.92 6.29 12.82
C PHE A 448 23.18 6.57 11.99
N ALA A 449 23.34 5.92 10.84
CA ALA A 449 24.49 6.12 9.95
C ALA A 449 24.56 7.56 9.45
N VAL A 450 23.45 8.12 8.96
CA VAL A 450 23.37 9.51 8.50
C VAL A 450 23.69 10.50 9.64
N HIS A 451 23.21 10.21 10.85
CA HIS A 451 23.46 11.09 11.99
C HIS A 451 24.92 11.06 12.46
N ARG A 452 25.57 9.90 12.42
CA ARG A 452 26.94 9.71 12.92
C ARG A 452 28.03 10.08 11.93
N TYR A 453 27.83 9.78 10.65
CA TYR A 453 28.86 9.92 9.61
C TYR A 453 28.62 11.09 8.65
N GLY A 454 27.45 11.74 8.73
CA GLY A 454 27.04 12.81 7.82
C GLY A 454 26.66 12.31 6.42
N ASP A 455 26.16 13.23 5.60
CA ASP A 455 25.69 12.91 4.23
C ASP A 455 26.85 12.53 3.26
N GLY A 456 28.11 12.86 3.60
CA GLY A 456 29.28 12.66 2.73
C GLY A 456 29.76 11.21 2.66
N ASP A 457 29.79 10.50 3.77
CA ASP A 457 30.33 9.12 3.85
C ASP A 457 29.34 8.05 3.37
N ALA A 458 28.06 8.38 3.25
CA ALA A 458 27.06 7.45 2.73
C ALA A 458 27.18 7.25 1.20
N GLY A 459 27.86 8.15 0.48
CA GLY A 459 28.03 8.12 -0.98
C GLY A 459 29.24 7.31 -1.49
N GLU A 460 30.31 7.19 -0.72
CA GLU A 460 31.56 6.57 -1.20
C GLU A 460 31.57 5.03 -1.23
N VAL A 461 30.64 4.37 -0.56
CA VAL A 461 30.61 2.89 -0.50
C VAL A 461 30.05 2.27 -1.79
N GLY A 462 29.46 3.06 -2.69
CA GLY A 462 28.99 2.61 -4.01
C GLY A 462 30.11 2.41 -5.06
N ALA A 463 31.30 2.91 -4.81
CA ALA A 463 32.39 2.94 -5.81
C ALA A 463 33.10 1.58 -6.03
N GLY A 464 32.77 0.55 -5.27
CA GLY A 464 33.49 -0.76 -5.33
C GLY A 464 32.85 -1.86 -6.16
N LEU A 465 31.67 -1.66 -6.75
CA LEU A 465 31.01 -2.64 -7.63
C LEU A 465 30.65 -1.97 -8.98
N GLY A 466 31.62 -2.04 -9.90
CA GLY A 466 31.43 -1.66 -11.30
C GLY A 466 31.74 -0.21 -11.59
N SER A 467 33.03 0.10 -11.79
CA SER A 467 33.51 1.41 -12.29
C SER A 467 32.91 1.82 -13.65
N GLU A 468 32.20 0.94 -14.33
CA GLU A 468 31.52 1.22 -15.61
C GLU A 468 30.05 1.66 -15.43
N LEU A 469 29.38 1.33 -14.32
CA LEU A 469 28.06 1.88 -13.97
C LEU A 469 28.16 3.21 -13.20
N ALA A 470 29.32 3.54 -12.65
CA ALA A 470 29.55 4.74 -11.84
C ALA A 470 29.88 6.00 -12.67
N ALA A 471 30.06 5.88 -13.98
CA ALA A 471 30.23 7.02 -14.89
C ALA A 471 28.91 7.77 -15.17
N ALA A 472 27.77 7.23 -14.75
CA ALA A 472 26.47 7.89 -14.82
C ALA A 472 26.11 8.48 -13.46
N GLU A 473 26.43 9.77 -13.29
CA GLU A 473 25.94 10.70 -12.26
C GLU A 473 26.22 10.32 -10.78
N THR A 474 27.06 11.11 -10.13
CA THR A 474 27.09 11.25 -8.67
C THR A 474 25.66 11.41 -8.15
N LEU A 475 25.07 10.33 -7.67
CA LEU A 475 23.76 10.32 -7.03
C LEU A 475 23.83 11.16 -5.75
N LYS A 476 23.51 12.44 -5.88
CA LYS A 476 23.33 13.34 -4.72
C LYS A 476 22.15 12.81 -3.92
N PHE A 477 22.34 12.63 -2.60
CA PHE A 477 21.25 12.27 -1.70
C PHE A 477 20.09 13.26 -1.86
N PRO A 478 18.85 12.75 -1.86
CA PRO A 478 17.70 13.62 -1.95
C PRO A 478 17.62 14.54 -0.73
N GLN A 479 17.37 15.83 -0.96
CA GLN A 479 17.18 16.80 0.13
C GLN A 479 15.96 16.44 0.98
N PRO A 480 16.05 16.57 2.33
CA PRO A 480 14.93 16.23 3.22
C PRO A 480 13.70 17.08 2.94
N GLU A 481 12.52 16.46 2.98
CA GLU A 481 11.26 17.19 2.86
C GLU A 481 10.89 17.89 4.18
N PRO A 482 10.58 19.19 4.16
CA PRO A 482 10.17 19.91 5.35
C PRO A 482 8.79 19.45 5.83
N MET A 483 8.71 19.09 7.10
CA MET A 483 7.46 18.82 7.79
C MET A 483 6.93 20.12 8.38
N VAL A 484 5.73 20.53 8.02
CA VAL A 484 5.09 21.71 8.58
C VAL A 484 4.24 21.28 9.77
N LEU A 485 4.82 21.37 10.97
CA LEU A 485 4.01 21.42 12.18
C LEU A 485 3.20 22.71 12.15
N PHE A 486 1.92 22.63 12.44
CA PHE A 486 1.07 23.82 12.60
C PHE A 486 1.71 24.74 13.64
N ASP A 487 2.18 25.89 13.21
CA ASP A 487 2.67 26.93 14.13
C ASP A 487 1.45 27.59 14.78
N LEU A 488 0.98 26.98 15.87
CA LEU A 488 -0.14 27.48 16.70
C LEU A 488 0.19 28.80 17.40
N ARG A 489 1.39 29.36 17.23
CA ARG A 489 1.82 30.63 17.83
C ARG A 489 1.56 31.87 16.96
N LYS A 490 0.98 31.70 15.78
CA LYS A 490 0.61 32.81 14.89
C LYS A 490 -0.90 32.99 14.82
N ARG A 491 -1.54 33.11 15.98
CA ARG A 491 -2.83 33.80 16.15
C ARG A 491 -2.74 34.78 17.30
#